data_0ef6d1148903a884bb619843dfd1190b
#
_entry.id   0ef6d1148903a884bb619843dfd1190b
#
_cell.length_a   1.000
_cell.length_b   1.000
_cell.length_c   1.000
_cell.angle_alpha   90.00
_cell.angle_beta   90.00
_cell.angle_gamma   90.00
#
_symmetry.space_group_name_H-M   'P 1'
#
loop_
_entity.id
_entity.type
_entity.pdbx_description
1 polymer ?
#
loop_
_entity_poly.entity_id
_entity_poly.type
_entity_poly.pdbx_seq_one_letter_code
_entity_poly.pdbx_strand_id
1 'polypeptide(L)'
;MIESNFHQSCFACGSNDGTGLGFKFYKNEDGAVFGNFFADPKYEGYSDIIHGGIIATLLDSAMTHCLLMKDIPAFAGRLSVKYSIPIRTGTVVKLEARIVDQLRRIFLLQGKALVDGKRVASAKAKYRTMKRTSIDR
;
A
#
# COMPACT_ATOMS: atom_id res chain seq x y z
N MET A 1 14.82 -1.69 -1.33
CA MET A 1 13.83 -1.22 -0.36
C MET A 1 13.81 0.29 -0.35
N ILE A 2 12.67 0.88 -0.19
CA ILE A 2 12.54 2.32 -0.17
C ILE A 2 12.62 2.80 1.27
N GLU A 3 13.50 3.75 1.51
CA GLU A 3 13.58 4.39 2.80
C GLU A 3 13.02 5.80 2.68
N SER A 4 12.15 6.15 3.61
CA SER A 4 11.59 7.49 3.68
C SER A 4 11.51 7.90 5.14
N ASN A 5 12.05 9.08 5.44
CA ASN A 5 11.97 9.64 6.78
C ASN A 5 10.53 9.95 7.20
N PHE A 6 9.61 10.03 6.23
CA PHE A 6 8.22 10.34 6.53
C PHE A 6 7.43 9.15 7.12
N HIS A 7 7.92 7.93 6.93
CA HIS A 7 7.18 6.71 7.30
C HIS A 7 7.95 5.78 8.22
N GLN A 8 8.97 6.27 8.92
CA GLN A 8 9.78 5.42 9.80
C GLN A 8 8.96 4.77 10.90
N SER A 9 7.95 5.45 11.42
CA SER A 9 7.07 4.94 12.47
C SER A 9 5.68 4.59 11.96
N CYS A 10 5.51 4.41 10.66
CA CYS A 10 4.22 4.07 10.07
C CYS A 10 3.76 2.70 10.56
N PHE A 11 2.51 2.59 10.95
CA PHE A 11 1.94 1.32 11.40
C PHE A 11 2.08 0.22 10.35
N ALA A 12 1.88 0.55 9.07
CA ALA A 12 1.92 -0.44 8.00
C ALA A 12 3.35 -0.77 7.57
N CYS A 13 4.19 0.22 7.32
CA CYS A 13 5.49 0.02 6.69
C CYS A 13 6.68 0.47 7.53
N GLY A 14 6.45 1.09 8.68
CA GLY A 14 7.53 1.56 9.54
C GLY A 14 8.25 0.41 10.23
N SER A 15 9.54 0.62 10.53
CA SER A 15 10.36 -0.42 11.13
C SER A 15 11.13 0.07 12.37
N ASN A 16 10.94 1.32 12.78
CA ASN A 16 11.77 1.91 13.84
C ASN A 16 11.62 1.25 15.22
N ASP A 17 10.40 0.87 15.57
CA ASP A 17 10.13 0.34 16.91
C ASP A 17 9.61 -1.08 16.90
N GLY A 18 9.45 -1.68 15.72
CA GLY A 18 8.98 -3.05 15.58
C GLY A 18 7.52 -3.26 15.92
N THR A 19 6.76 -2.20 16.17
CA THR A 19 5.33 -2.33 16.54
C THR A 19 4.39 -2.31 15.34
N GLY A 20 4.88 -1.90 14.17
CA GLY A 20 4.08 -1.88 12.96
C GLY A 20 4.07 -3.23 12.23
N LEU A 21 3.38 -3.27 11.11
CA LEU A 21 3.27 -4.48 10.28
C LEU A 21 4.52 -4.74 9.44
N GLY A 22 5.34 -3.71 9.21
CA GLY A 22 6.63 -3.87 8.54
C GLY A 22 6.54 -4.22 7.07
N PHE A 23 5.48 -3.84 6.38
CA PHE A 23 5.34 -4.11 4.95
C PHE A 23 6.44 -3.42 4.17
N LYS A 24 7.05 -4.14 3.22
CA LYS A 24 8.16 -3.63 2.42
C LYS A 24 7.78 -3.59 0.95
N PHE A 25 8.13 -2.49 0.31
CA PHE A 25 7.82 -2.28 -1.09
C PHE A 25 9.08 -1.93 -1.88
N TYR A 26 9.07 -2.28 -3.15
CA TYR A 26 10.21 -2.11 -4.06
C TYR A 26 9.73 -1.43 -5.33
N LYS A 27 10.64 -0.76 -6.01
CA LYS A 27 10.37 -0.04 -7.23
C LYS A 27 10.78 -0.87 -8.44
N ASN A 28 9.90 -0.97 -9.43
CA ASN A 28 10.22 -1.54 -10.74
C ASN A 28 10.93 -0.50 -11.61
N GLU A 29 11.49 -0.96 -12.74
CA GLU A 29 12.16 -0.08 -13.70
C GLU A 29 11.22 0.97 -14.29
N ASP A 30 9.94 0.63 -14.45
CA ASP A 30 8.94 1.55 -15.00
C ASP A 30 8.34 2.50 -13.95
N GLY A 31 8.85 2.49 -12.72
CA GLY A 31 8.38 3.36 -11.66
C GLY A 31 7.21 2.82 -10.86
N ALA A 32 6.66 1.67 -11.23
CA ALA A 32 5.64 1.01 -10.43
C ALA A 32 6.24 0.43 -9.17
N VAL A 33 5.41 0.25 -8.16
CA VAL A 33 5.80 -0.32 -6.86
C VAL A 33 5.23 -1.71 -6.73
N PHE A 34 5.98 -2.61 -6.13
CA PHE A 34 5.51 -3.95 -5.85
C PHE A 34 6.00 -4.42 -4.48
N GLY A 35 5.32 -5.41 -3.94
CA GLY A 35 5.72 -6.08 -2.71
C GLY A 35 5.00 -7.40 -2.60
N ASN A 36 5.54 -8.27 -1.77
CA ASN A 36 4.91 -9.56 -1.47
C ASN A 36 4.48 -9.58 -0.01
N PHE A 37 3.30 -10.11 0.23
CA PHE A 37 2.74 -10.24 1.55
C PHE A 37 2.37 -11.69 1.80
N PHE A 38 2.93 -12.27 2.86
CA PHE A 38 2.49 -13.60 3.30
C PHE A 38 1.22 -13.44 4.13
N ALA A 39 0.16 -14.11 3.72
CA ALA A 39 -1.14 -14.03 4.37
C ALA A 39 -1.15 -14.87 5.66
N ASP A 40 -0.46 -14.38 6.68
CA ASP A 40 -0.34 -15.06 7.97
C ASP A 40 -1.71 -15.13 8.65
N PRO A 41 -2.03 -16.24 9.32
CA PRO A 41 -3.30 -16.35 10.05
C PRO A 41 -3.57 -15.25 11.08
N LYS A 42 -2.55 -14.60 11.59
CA LYS A 42 -2.74 -13.50 12.55
C LYS A 42 -3.50 -12.31 11.95
N TYR A 43 -3.60 -12.25 10.61
CA TYR A 43 -4.31 -11.19 9.91
C TYR A 43 -5.70 -11.60 9.47
N GLU A 44 -6.22 -12.73 9.96
CA GLU A 44 -7.55 -13.17 9.53
C GLU A 44 -8.67 -12.32 10.12
N GLY A 45 -9.75 -12.19 9.36
CA GLY A 45 -11.01 -11.69 9.84
C GLY A 45 -11.94 -12.87 10.11
N TYR A 46 -12.61 -13.37 9.06
CA TYR A 46 -13.28 -14.68 9.17
C TYR A 46 -12.20 -15.76 9.19
N SER A 47 -12.56 -16.92 9.76
CA SER A 47 -11.64 -18.04 9.86
C SER A 47 -11.06 -18.37 8.48
N ASP A 48 -9.72 -18.45 8.40
CA ASP A 48 -8.96 -18.76 7.18
C ASP A 48 -9.06 -17.74 6.06
N ILE A 49 -9.60 -16.55 6.33
CA ILE A 49 -9.71 -15.48 5.34
C ILE A 49 -9.07 -14.21 5.90
N ILE A 50 -8.21 -13.57 5.11
CA ILE A 50 -7.53 -12.34 5.52
C ILE A 50 -8.55 -11.22 5.70
N HIS A 51 -8.40 -10.47 6.78
CA HIS A 51 -9.27 -9.34 7.11
C HIS A 51 -9.22 -8.28 5.99
N GLY A 52 -10.41 -7.82 5.55
CA GLY A 52 -10.50 -6.84 4.47
C GLY A 52 -9.76 -5.54 4.77
N GLY A 53 -9.75 -5.11 6.03
CA GLY A 53 -9.00 -3.92 6.43
C GLY A 53 -7.50 -4.06 6.25
N ILE A 54 -6.95 -5.27 6.42
CA ILE A 54 -5.54 -5.53 6.15
C ILE A 54 -5.26 -5.39 4.65
N ILE A 55 -6.13 -5.93 3.81
CA ILE A 55 -5.98 -5.80 2.35
C ILE A 55 -6.01 -4.33 1.95
N ALA A 56 -6.94 -3.55 2.49
CA ALA A 56 -7.02 -2.12 2.22
C ALA A 56 -5.75 -1.40 2.68
N THR A 57 -5.21 -1.75 3.84
CA THR A 57 -3.96 -1.18 4.36
C THR A 57 -2.79 -1.48 3.44
N LEU A 58 -2.70 -2.71 2.93
CA LEU A 58 -1.65 -3.10 2.00
C LEU A 58 -1.72 -2.30 0.71
N LEU A 59 -2.91 -2.15 0.14
CA LEU A 59 -3.11 -1.41 -1.11
C LEU A 59 -2.83 0.08 -0.91
N ASP A 60 -3.29 0.65 0.18
CA ASP A 60 -3.00 2.04 0.53
C ASP A 60 -1.48 2.25 0.67
N SER A 61 -0.81 1.37 1.39
CA SER A 61 0.64 1.47 1.58
C SER A 61 1.41 1.36 0.27
N ALA A 62 1.01 0.44 -0.61
CA ALA A 62 1.66 0.30 -1.91
C ALA A 62 1.52 1.57 -2.74
N MET A 63 0.33 2.15 -2.78
CA MET A 63 0.09 3.39 -3.52
C MET A 63 0.83 4.57 -2.88
N THR A 64 0.84 4.65 -1.56
CA THR A 64 1.60 5.70 -0.85
C THR A 64 3.08 5.63 -1.21
N HIS A 65 3.64 4.44 -1.32
CA HIS A 65 5.06 4.27 -1.67
C HIS A 65 5.39 4.74 -3.09
N CYS A 66 4.43 4.72 -4.00
CA CYS A 66 4.65 5.32 -5.33
C CYS A 66 5.03 6.80 -5.23
N LEU A 67 4.45 7.50 -4.26
CA LEU A 67 4.73 8.91 -4.05
C LEU A 67 5.96 9.12 -3.17
N LEU A 68 6.13 8.30 -2.14
CA LEU A 68 7.30 8.39 -1.25
C LEU A 68 8.61 8.17 -2.00
N MET A 69 8.61 7.30 -3.02
CA MET A 69 9.78 7.10 -3.87
C MET A 69 10.21 8.34 -4.61
N LYS A 70 9.27 9.23 -4.88
CA LYS A 70 9.52 10.51 -5.53
C LYS A 70 9.70 11.63 -4.52
N ASP A 71 9.81 11.26 -3.24
CA ASP A 71 9.94 12.20 -2.13
C ASP A 71 8.75 13.16 -2.05
N ILE A 72 7.56 12.65 -2.36
CA ILE A 72 6.31 13.40 -2.34
C ILE A 72 5.46 12.90 -1.18
N PRO A 73 5.44 13.61 -0.04
CA PRO A 73 4.53 13.25 1.03
C PRO A 73 3.10 13.63 0.66
N ALA A 74 2.20 12.70 0.82
CA ALA A 74 0.80 12.88 0.43
C ALA A 74 -0.10 12.01 1.30
N PHE A 75 -1.37 12.38 1.36
CA PHE A 75 -2.36 11.59 2.09
C PHE A 75 -3.51 11.22 1.17
N ALA A 76 -4.15 10.10 1.47
CA ALA A 76 -5.29 9.63 0.71
C ALA A 76 -6.50 10.52 1.02
N GLY A 77 -6.96 11.26 0.03
CA GLY A 77 -8.21 12.01 0.14
C GLY A 77 -9.41 11.14 -0.15
N ARG A 78 -9.23 10.10 -0.98
CA ARG A 78 -10.26 9.12 -1.28
C ARG A 78 -9.59 7.80 -1.59
N LEU A 79 -10.11 6.74 -1.00
CA LEU A 79 -9.65 5.37 -1.24
C LEU A 79 -10.88 4.51 -1.53
N SER A 80 -10.87 3.82 -2.67
CA SER A 80 -11.91 2.87 -3.04
C SER A 80 -11.28 1.52 -3.26
N VAL A 81 -11.75 0.50 -2.55
CA VAL A 81 -11.22 -0.87 -2.63
C VAL A 81 -12.31 -1.78 -3.13
N LYS A 82 -11.96 -2.61 -4.10
CA LYS A 82 -12.83 -3.65 -4.62
C LYS A 82 -12.26 -5.01 -4.24
N TYR A 83 -13.06 -5.80 -3.55
CA TYR A 83 -12.71 -7.17 -3.15
C TYR A 83 -13.41 -8.13 -4.10
N SER A 84 -12.63 -8.89 -4.85
CA SER A 84 -13.20 -9.80 -5.87
C SER A 84 -13.20 -11.25 -5.41
N ILE A 85 -12.14 -11.68 -4.74
CA ILE A 85 -11.98 -13.07 -4.27
C ILE A 85 -11.38 -13.01 -2.88
N PRO A 86 -11.95 -13.74 -1.89
CA PRO A 86 -11.34 -13.80 -0.57
C PRO A 86 -9.91 -14.33 -0.63
N ILE A 87 -9.03 -13.74 0.16
CA ILE A 87 -7.63 -14.18 0.25
C ILE A 87 -7.52 -15.17 1.39
N ARG A 88 -7.14 -16.41 1.08
CA ARG A 88 -6.96 -17.45 2.07
C ARG A 88 -5.66 -17.26 2.84
N THR A 89 -5.68 -17.60 4.13
CA THR A 89 -4.46 -17.62 4.93
C THR A 89 -3.50 -18.66 4.35
N GLY A 90 -2.20 -18.39 4.49
CA GLY A 90 -1.16 -19.29 3.98
C GLY A 90 -0.74 -19.03 2.54
N THR A 91 -1.37 -18.07 1.85
CA THR A 91 -0.99 -17.73 0.48
C THR A 91 -0.05 -16.54 0.45
N VAL A 92 0.69 -16.40 -0.65
CA VAL A 92 1.52 -15.22 -0.90
C VAL A 92 0.74 -14.28 -1.81
N VAL A 93 0.59 -13.04 -1.39
CA VAL A 93 -0.13 -12.02 -2.14
C VAL A 93 0.90 -11.05 -2.74
N LYS A 94 0.84 -10.88 -4.04
CA LYS A 94 1.66 -9.87 -4.72
C LYS A 94 0.88 -8.57 -4.81
N LEU A 95 1.50 -7.49 -4.37
CA LEU A 95 0.91 -6.16 -4.43
C LEU A 95 1.62 -5.35 -5.49
N GLU A 96 0.86 -4.62 -6.28
CA GLU A 96 1.41 -3.71 -7.28
C GLU A 96 0.64 -2.40 -7.24
N ALA A 97 1.33 -1.29 -7.46
CA ALA A 97 0.70 0.02 -7.49
C ALA A 97 1.44 0.93 -8.46
N ARG A 98 0.70 1.89 -9.02
CA ARG A 98 1.27 2.88 -9.92
C ARG A 98 0.48 4.18 -9.90
N ILE A 99 1.16 5.25 -10.25
CA ILE A 99 0.52 6.55 -10.48
C ILE A 99 -0.07 6.49 -11.89
N VAL A 100 -1.36 6.81 -12.02
CA VAL A 100 -2.03 6.80 -13.32
C VAL A 100 -2.22 8.19 -13.89
N ASP A 101 -2.30 9.21 -13.03
CA ASP A 101 -2.50 10.59 -13.48
C ASP A 101 -2.08 11.55 -12.40
N GLN A 102 -1.81 12.78 -12.80
CA GLN A 102 -1.46 13.86 -11.89
C GLN A 102 -2.06 15.16 -12.40
N LEU A 103 -2.79 15.86 -11.53
CA LEU A 103 -3.30 17.18 -11.80
C LEU A 103 -2.93 18.09 -10.63
N ARG A 104 -1.92 18.93 -10.83
CA ARG A 104 -1.36 19.82 -9.81
C ARG A 104 -0.90 19.04 -8.58
N ARG A 105 -1.58 19.21 -7.44
CA ARG A 105 -1.25 18.57 -6.16
C ARG A 105 -1.99 17.27 -5.92
N ILE A 106 -2.76 16.83 -6.92
CA ILE A 106 -3.59 15.64 -6.80
C ILE A 106 -3.02 14.55 -7.69
N PHE A 107 -2.84 13.36 -7.12
CA PHE A 107 -2.37 12.19 -7.83
C PHE A 107 -3.45 11.13 -7.82
N LEU A 108 -3.69 10.53 -8.98
CA LEU A 108 -4.56 9.38 -9.09
C LEU A 108 -3.70 8.12 -9.17
N LEU A 109 -3.98 7.18 -8.29
CA LEU A 109 -3.20 5.94 -8.20
C LEU A 109 -4.13 4.73 -8.31
N GLN A 110 -3.53 3.64 -8.74
CA GLN A 110 -4.18 2.34 -8.76
C GLN A 110 -3.28 1.32 -8.10
N GLY A 111 -3.91 0.38 -7.40
CA GLY A 111 -3.22 -0.76 -6.81
C GLY A 111 -4.00 -2.03 -7.09
N LYS A 112 -3.31 -3.15 -7.05
CA LYS A 112 -3.94 -4.45 -7.17
C LYS A 112 -3.21 -5.50 -6.33
N ALA A 113 -3.97 -6.48 -5.90
CA ALA A 113 -3.46 -7.63 -5.17
C ALA A 113 -3.70 -8.88 -6.02
N LEU A 114 -2.68 -9.71 -6.15
CA LEU A 114 -2.69 -10.88 -6.99
C LEU A 114 -2.29 -12.12 -6.18
N VAL A 115 -2.98 -13.21 -6.42
CA VAL A 115 -2.61 -14.53 -5.89
C VAL A 115 -2.51 -15.47 -7.08
N ASP A 116 -1.34 -16.08 -7.26
CA ASP A 116 -1.05 -16.96 -8.41
C ASP A 116 -1.38 -16.29 -9.75
N GLY A 117 -1.04 -15.00 -9.86
CA GLY A 117 -1.28 -14.23 -11.08
C GLY A 117 -2.70 -13.75 -11.27
N LYS A 118 -3.63 -14.13 -10.40
CA LYS A 118 -5.03 -13.75 -10.50
C LYS A 118 -5.33 -12.56 -9.59
N ARG A 119 -6.00 -11.54 -10.14
CA ARG A 119 -6.35 -10.37 -9.36
C ARG A 119 -7.48 -10.69 -8.37
N VAL A 120 -7.21 -10.55 -7.10
CA VAL A 120 -8.17 -10.84 -6.03
C VAL A 120 -8.74 -9.59 -5.39
N ALA A 121 -8.02 -8.46 -5.48
CA ALA A 121 -8.51 -7.17 -5.00
C ALA A 121 -7.84 -6.06 -5.81
N SER A 122 -8.47 -4.89 -5.83
CA SER A 122 -7.92 -3.72 -6.49
C SER A 122 -8.35 -2.45 -5.74
N ALA A 123 -7.62 -1.37 -5.97
CA ALA A 123 -7.94 -0.10 -5.36
C ALA A 123 -7.68 1.04 -6.33
N LYS A 124 -8.45 2.10 -6.17
CA LYS A 124 -8.21 3.39 -6.80
C LYS A 124 -8.18 4.43 -5.70
N ALA A 125 -7.27 5.36 -5.80
CA ALA A 125 -7.13 6.38 -4.77
C ALA A 125 -6.79 7.72 -5.37
N LYS A 126 -7.21 8.76 -4.67
CA LYS A 126 -6.85 10.14 -4.96
C LYS A 126 -6.03 10.63 -3.77
N TYR A 127 -4.76 10.95 -4.03
CA TYR A 127 -3.85 11.45 -3.01
C TYR A 127 -3.61 12.94 -3.21
N ARG A 128 -3.46 13.63 -2.10
CA ARG A 128 -3.17 15.06 -2.11
C ARG A 128 -1.84 15.30 -1.42
N THR A 129 -0.99 16.11 -2.05
CA THR A 129 0.31 16.43 -1.46
C THR A 129 0.14 17.26 -0.19
N MET A 130 1.01 17.00 0.78
CA MET A 130 1.08 17.78 2.01
C MET A 130 2.19 18.80 1.89
N LYS A 131 2.01 19.96 2.54
CA LYS A 131 3.10 20.90 2.69
C LYS A 131 4.12 20.30 3.66
N ARG A 132 5.41 20.48 3.35
CA ARG A 132 6.47 19.92 4.18
C ARG A 132 6.36 20.35 5.65
N THR A 133 5.99 21.58 5.90
CA THR A 133 5.81 22.09 7.25
C THR A 133 4.73 21.37 8.05
N SER A 134 3.74 20.77 7.38
CA SER A 134 2.69 19.99 8.05
C SER A 134 3.19 18.63 8.51
N ILE A 135 4.27 18.14 7.92
CA ILE A 135 4.85 16.83 8.22
C ILE A 135 5.90 16.94 9.30
N ASP A 136 6.65 18.01 9.29
CA ASP A 136 7.78 18.23 10.19
C ASP A 136 7.35 18.65 11.61
N ARG A 137 6.05 18.82 11.84
CA ARG A 137 5.51 19.21 13.15
C ARG A 137 5.31 18.04 14.09
#